data_8b7c37e7382186510cc2774de50f0aba
#
_entry.id   8b7c37e7382186510cc2774de50f0aba
#
_cell.length_a   1.000
_cell.length_b   1.000
_cell.length_c   1.000
_cell.angle_alpha   90.00
_cell.angle_beta   90.00
_cell.angle_gamma   90.00
#
_symmetry.space_group_name_H-M   'P 1'
#
loop_
_entity.id
_entity.type
_entity.pdbx_description
1 polymer ?
#
loop_
_entity_poly.entity_id
_entity_poly.type
_entity_poly.pdbx_seq_one_letter_code
_entity_poly.pdbx_strand_id
1 'polypeptide(L)'
;MLIELNGIKKYYNSKKNRIIALDGVDLKIAKGELLAIMGKSGCGKSTLLHILGGLTGINDGAYRYRGEKVDFENKRKLAEFRRKNVGFIVQDFALIGEKTVYGNVELPLNTRKLSRNKREEMVYEILNRVGLEDKVRRYPYELSGGEQQRVAIARALIHNPQLLLADEPTGSLDEENQRIILNMLKEVVKNGTTVVLATHDIDIAGECDRYRYISSGKIKEPEKI
;
A
#
# COMPACT_ATOMS: atom_id res chain seq x y z
N MET A 1 13.10 -12.22 -7.07
CA MET A 1 11.69 -12.02 -6.70
C MET A 1 11.60 -11.36 -5.34
N LEU A 2 10.69 -10.38 -5.14
CA LEU A 2 10.40 -9.85 -3.81
C LEU A 2 9.29 -10.66 -3.14
N ILE A 3 8.23 -10.95 -3.90
CA ILE A 3 7.02 -11.64 -3.41
C ILE A 3 6.68 -12.82 -4.31
N GLU A 4 6.29 -13.94 -3.68
CA GLU A 4 5.72 -15.10 -4.35
C GLU A 4 4.50 -15.58 -3.57
N LEU A 5 3.36 -15.60 -4.23
CA LEU A 5 2.11 -16.20 -3.75
C LEU A 5 1.85 -17.47 -4.55
N ASN A 6 1.54 -18.56 -3.87
CA ASN A 6 1.22 -19.84 -4.49
C ASN A 6 -0.10 -20.36 -3.91
N GLY A 7 -1.12 -20.46 -4.73
CA GLY A 7 -2.42 -21.02 -4.41
C GLY A 7 -3.15 -20.32 -3.26
N ILE A 8 -2.99 -19.00 -3.09
CA ILE A 8 -3.55 -18.28 -1.95
C ILE A 8 -5.07 -18.35 -1.95
N LYS A 9 -5.65 -18.86 -0.85
CA LYS A 9 -7.08 -18.81 -0.60
C LYS A 9 -7.39 -17.98 0.64
N LYS A 10 -8.42 -17.15 0.52
CA LYS A 10 -8.97 -16.36 1.62
C LYS A 10 -10.48 -16.39 1.60
N TYR A 11 -11.06 -16.77 2.71
CA TYR A 11 -12.49 -16.67 2.93
C TYR A 11 -12.80 -16.12 4.30
N TYR A 12 -13.94 -15.48 4.39
CA TYR A 12 -14.51 -14.96 5.63
C TYR A 12 -15.78 -15.73 5.95
N ASN A 13 -15.87 -16.22 7.19
CA ASN A 13 -17.08 -16.87 7.66
C ASN A 13 -18.04 -15.83 8.24
N SER A 14 -19.21 -15.70 7.65
CA SER A 14 -20.37 -15.02 8.25
C SER A 14 -21.26 -16.07 8.93
N LYS A 15 -22.13 -15.63 9.87
CA LYS A 15 -23.05 -16.54 10.60
C LYS A 15 -23.94 -17.38 9.67
N LYS A 16 -24.11 -17.00 8.41
CA LYS A 16 -24.98 -17.70 7.45
C LYS A 16 -24.29 -18.16 6.17
N ASN A 17 -23.14 -17.55 5.78
CA ASN A 17 -22.50 -17.84 4.50
C ASN A 17 -20.98 -17.70 4.57
N ARG A 18 -20.28 -18.47 3.74
CA ARG A 18 -18.84 -18.34 3.49
C ARG A 18 -18.64 -17.42 2.29
N ILE A 19 -17.94 -16.30 2.51
CA ILE A 19 -17.58 -15.36 1.44
C ILE A 19 -16.14 -15.68 1.02
N ILE A 20 -15.96 -16.09 -0.24
CA ILE A 20 -14.65 -16.36 -0.82
C ILE A 20 -14.12 -15.05 -1.38
N ALA A 21 -13.06 -14.52 -0.77
CA ALA A 21 -12.41 -13.29 -1.21
C ALA A 21 -11.27 -13.57 -2.20
N LEU A 22 -10.49 -14.65 -1.98
CA LEU A 22 -9.46 -15.13 -2.90
C LEU A 22 -9.57 -16.65 -3.04
N ASP A 23 -9.41 -17.16 -4.27
CA ASP A 23 -9.57 -18.58 -4.62
C ASP A 23 -8.42 -19.07 -5.49
N GLY A 24 -7.32 -19.47 -4.87
CA GLY A 24 -6.16 -20.05 -5.54
C GLY A 24 -5.35 -19.01 -6.32
N VAL A 25 -4.99 -17.88 -5.67
CA VAL A 25 -4.22 -16.80 -6.30
C VAL A 25 -2.74 -17.17 -6.36
N ASP A 26 -2.19 -17.19 -7.58
CA ASP A 26 -0.77 -17.24 -7.87
C ASP A 26 -0.29 -15.88 -8.37
N LEU A 27 0.76 -15.33 -7.75
CA LEU A 27 1.30 -14.03 -8.12
C LEU A 27 2.79 -13.94 -7.76
N LYS A 28 3.59 -13.45 -8.70
CA LYS A 28 5.00 -13.13 -8.49
C LYS A 28 5.23 -11.65 -8.72
N ILE A 29 5.95 -10.98 -7.82
CA ILE A 29 6.25 -9.55 -7.91
C ILE A 29 7.77 -9.37 -7.83
N ALA A 30 8.34 -8.69 -8.82
CA ALA A 30 9.75 -8.37 -8.85
C ALA A 30 10.09 -7.26 -7.84
N LYS A 31 11.37 -7.15 -7.46
CA LYS A 31 11.84 -6.00 -6.68
C LYS A 31 11.88 -4.76 -7.58
N GLY A 32 11.40 -3.62 -7.07
CA GLY A 32 11.40 -2.36 -7.81
C GLY A 32 10.39 -2.36 -8.97
N GLU A 33 9.29 -3.09 -8.86
CA GLU A 33 8.19 -3.15 -9.83
C GLU A 33 7.02 -2.27 -9.35
N LEU A 34 6.40 -1.56 -10.28
CA LEU A 34 5.10 -0.92 -10.10
C LEU A 34 4.02 -1.83 -10.69
N LEU A 35 3.31 -2.55 -9.82
CA LEU A 35 2.25 -3.49 -10.23
C LEU A 35 0.88 -2.93 -9.90
N ALA A 36 -0.03 -2.88 -10.90
CA ALA A 36 -1.43 -2.61 -10.65
C ALA A 36 -2.25 -3.90 -10.53
N ILE A 37 -3.15 -3.96 -9.53
CA ILE A 37 -4.18 -4.98 -9.38
C ILE A 37 -5.51 -4.35 -9.74
N MET A 38 -6.06 -4.74 -10.87
CA MET A 38 -7.33 -4.24 -11.40
C MET A 38 -8.50 -5.15 -11.06
N GLY A 39 -9.68 -4.58 -11.04
CA GLY A 39 -10.93 -5.34 -10.90
C GLY A 39 -12.06 -4.52 -10.30
N LYS A 40 -13.30 -5.05 -10.43
CA LYS A 40 -14.50 -4.41 -9.88
C LYS A 40 -14.46 -4.32 -8.36
N SER A 41 -15.27 -3.43 -7.77
CA SER A 41 -15.44 -3.39 -6.31
C SER A 41 -15.84 -4.75 -5.75
N GLY A 42 -15.29 -5.13 -4.60
CA GLY A 42 -15.59 -6.41 -3.92
C GLY A 42 -14.94 -7.65 -4.54
N CYS A 43 -14.13 -7.57 -5.60
CA CYS A 43 -13.52 -8.74 -6.25
C CYS A 43 -12.31 -9.34 -5.51
N GLY A 44 -11.82 -8.69 -4.42
CA GLY A 44 -10.71 -9.20 -3.60
C GLY A 44 -9.43 -8.35 -3.62
N LYS A 45 -9.38 -7.19 -4.31
CA LYS A 45 -8.19 -6.32 -4.40
C LYS A 45 -7.64 -5.94 -3.02
N SER A 46 -8.45 -5.31 -2.18
CA SER A 46 -8.05 -4.89 -0.82
C SER A 46 -7.66 -6.08 0.06
N THR A 47 -8.35 -7.23 -0.10
CA THR A 47 -7.98 -8.48 0.61
C THR A 47 -6.58 -8.94 0.21
N LEU A 48 -6.26 -8.89 -1.10
CA LEU A 48 -4.93 -9.24 -1.59
C LEU A 48 -3.87 -8.29 -1.03
N LEU A 49 -4.10 -6.97 -1.06
CA LEU A 49 -3.20 -5.99 -0.46
C LEU A 49 -3.01 -6.23 1.04
N HIS A 50 -4.07 -6.53 1.79
CA HIS A 50 -4.00 -6.83 3.23
C HIS A 50 -3.17 -8.09 3.51
N ILE A 51 -3.24 -9.12 2.66
CA ILE A 51 -2.39 -10.32 2.77
C ILE A 51 -0.93 -9.97 2.47
N LEU A 52 -0.67 -9.24 1.39
CA LEU A 52 0.68 -8.79 1.03
C LEU A 52 1.32 -7.96 2.15
N GLY A 53 0.53 -7.12 2.82
CA GLY A 53 0.96 -6.32 3.96
C GLY A 53 1.02 -7.08 5.28
N GLY A 54 0.61 -8.36 5.35
CA GLY A 54 0.54 -9.11 6.61
C GLY A 54 -0.48 -8.55 7.60
N LEU A 55 -1.54 -7.87 7.12
CA LEU A 55 -2.63 -7.34 7.94
C LEU A 55 -3.70 -8.39 8.19
N THR A 56 -3.89 -9.32 7.26
CA THR A 56 -4.77 -10.47 7.40
C THR A 56 -4.04 -11.75 7.00
N GLY A 57 -4.39 -12.88 7.63
CA GLY A 57 -3.84 -14.19 7.30
C GLY A 57 -4.53 -14.83 6.10
N ILE A 58 -3.95 -15.92 5.61
CA ILE A 58 -4.49 -16.78 4.56
C ILE A 58 -5.20 -17.98 5.17
N ASN A 59 -6.08 -18.64 4.41
CA ASN A 59 -6.72 -19.90 4.82
C ASN A 59 -6.02 -21.11 4.18
N ASP A 60 -5.38 -20.92 3.01
CA ASP A 60 -4.62 -21.96 2.30
C ASP A 60 -3.60 -21.31 1.38
N GLY A 61 -2.60 -22.08 0.91
CA GLY A 61 -1.53 -21.62 0.05
C GLY A 61 -0.27 -21.20 0.80
N ALA A 62 0.63 -20.54 0.09
CA ALA A 62 1.90 -20.09 0.64
C ALA A 62 2.27 -18.68 0.16
N TYR A 63 2.70 -17.81 1.08
CA TYR A 63 3.28 -16.51 0.80
C TYR A 63 4.77 -16.52 1.17
N ARG A 64 5.62 -16.19 0.22
CA ARG A 64 7.05 -15.97 0.44
C ARG A 64 7.42 -14.52 0.16
N TYR A 65 8.17 -13.94 1.09
CA TYR A 65 8.76 -12.61 0.96
C TYR A 65 10.29 -12.76 0.95
N ARG A 66 10.95 -12.37 -0.13
CA ARG A 66 12.41 -12.55 -0.34
C ARG A 66 12.85 -14.02 -0.18
N GLY A 67 12.01 -14.96 -0.62
CA GLY A 67 12.25 -16.40 -0.51
C GLY A 67 11.85 -17.02 0.83
N GLU A 68 11.68 -16.23 1.90
CA GLU A 68 11.29 -16.71 3.22
C GLU A 68 9.76 -16.79 3.34
N LYS A 69 9.25 -17.89 3.94
CA LYS A 69 7.82 -18.07 4.19
C LYS A 69 7.33 -17.07 5.24
N VAL A 70 6.29 -16.32 4.91
CA VAL A 70 5.60 -15.43 5.86
C VAL A 70 4.73 -16.28 6.78
N ASP A 71 5.00 -16.18 8.08
CA ASP A 71 4.30 -16.94 9.12
C ASP A 71 3.13 -16.09 9.66
N PHE A 72 1.92 -16.38 9.20
CA PHE A 72 0.69 -15.67 9.60
C PHE A 72 0.21 -16.00 11.02
N GLU A 73 0.66 -17.09 11.63
CA GLU A 73 0.30 -17.46 12.99
C GLU A 73 1.08 -16.63 14.03
N ASN A 74 2.28 -16.19 13.69
CA ASN A 74 3.13 -15.45 14.59
C ASN A 74 2.87 -13.94 14.49
N LYS A 75 1.95 -13.43 15.32
CA LYS A 75 1.57 -12.00 15.35
C LYS A 75 2.76 -11.05 15.57
N ARG A 76 3.76 -11.47 16.37
CA ARG A 76 4.96 -10.66 16.66
C ARG A 76 5.84 -10.53 15.41
N LYS A 77 6.10 -11.64 14.70
CA LYS A 77 6.85 -11.62 13.45
C LYS A 77 6.14 -10.81 12.37
N LEU A 78 4.80 -10.93 12.27
CA LEU A 78 4.01 -10.11 11.33
C LEU A 78 4.08 -8.61 11.65
N ALA A 79 4.01 -8.24 12.94
CA ALA A 79 4.15 -6.84 13.34
C ALA A 79 5.55 -6.29 13.00
N GLU A 80 6.59 -7.09 13.20
CA GLU A 80 7.95 -6.74 12.82
C GLU A 80 8.12 -6.64 11.30
N PHE A 81 7.54 -7.59 10.54
CA PHE A 81 7.51 -7.57 9.08
C PHE A 81 6.89 -6.27 8.56
N ARG A 82 5.70 -5.90 9.04
CA ARG A 82 5.04 -4.64 8.66
C ARG A 82 5.91 -3.44 8.97
N ARG A 83 6.37 -3.34 10.21
CA ARG A 83 7.18 -2.19 10.68
C ARG A 83 8.46 -1.98 9.87
N LYS A 84 9.08 -3.08 9.41
CA LYS A 84 10.36 -3.02 8.68
C LYS A 84 10.20 -2.83 7.19
N ASN A 85 9.18 -3.47 6.61
CA ASN A 85 9.15 -3.69 5.16
C ASN A 85 7.98 -3.04 4.44
N VAL A 86 6.88 -2.70 5.13
CA VAL A 86 5.61 -2.36 4.47
C VAL A 86 5.17 -0.94 4.79
N GLY A 87 4.95 -0.12 3.75
CA GLY A 87 4.14 1.08 3.81
C GLY A 87 2.74 0.79 3.27
N PHE A 88 1.71 1.43 3.82
CA PHE A 88 0.33 1.24 3.39
C PHE A 88 -0.38 2.58 3.19
N ILE A 89 -0.97 2.76 2.02
CA ILE A 89 -1.84 3.89 1.67
C ILE A 89 -3.25 3.32 1.51
N VAL A 90 -4.20 3.85 2.27
CA VAL A 90 -5.60 3.42 2.25
C VAL A 90 -6.46 4.44 1.52
N GLN A 91 -7.60 4.02 1.01
CA GLN A 91 -8.51 4.78 0.16
C GLN A 91 -8.95 6.11 0.78
N ASP A 92 -9.26 6.15 2.10
CA ASP A 92 -9.75 7.34 2.80
C ASP A 92 -8.63 8.10 3.54
N PHE A 93 -7.40 8.08 3.01
CA PHE A 93 -6.19 8.69 3.59
C PHE A 93 -5.84 8.20 5.00
N ALA A 94 -6.83 7.88 5.83
CA ALA A 94 -6.76 7.46 7.24
C ALA A 94 -5.82 8.37 8.06
N LEU A 95 -5.92 9.67 7.86
CA LEU A 95 -5.22 10.65 8.68
C LEU A 95 -5.93 10.81 10.03
N ILE A 96 -5.15 11.01 11.08
CA ILE A 96 -5.68 11.31 12.42
C ILE A 96 -6.01 12.80 12.46
N GLY A 97 -7.31 13.13 12.53
CA GLY A 97 -7.82 14.51 12.44
C GLY A 97 -7.27 15.44 13.53
N GLU A 98 -7.03 14.91 14.74
CA GLU A 98 -6.50 15.66 15.89
C GLU A 98 -4.97 15.83 15.85
N LYS A 99 -4.29 15.28 14.85
CA LYS A 99 -2.86 15.44 14.65
C LYS A 99 -2.58 16.34 13.45
N THR A 100 -1.55 17.17 13.57
CA THR A 100 -1.01 17.94 12.47
C THR A 100 -0.44 17.03 11.38
N VAL A 101 -0.10 17.60 10.23
CA VAL A 101 0.67 16.94 9.16
C VAL A 101 1.93 16.29 9.75
N TYR A 102 2.73 17.05 10.52
CA TYR A 102 3.90 16.51 11.23
C TYR A 102 3.54 15.28 12.07
N GLY A 103 2.54 15.42 12.93
CA GLY A 103 2.13 14.36 13.85
C GLY A 103 1.62 13.10 13.14
N ASN A 104 0.96 13.24 11.98
CA ASN A 104 0.54 12.10 11.15
C ASN A 104 1.73 11.39 10.51
N VAL A 105 2.68 12.15 9.96
CA VAL A 105 3.85 11.59 9.26
C VAL A 105 4.83 10.95 10.23
N GLU A 106 4.99 11.49 11.45
CA GLU A 106 5.88 10.94 12.49
C GLU A 106 5.43 9.58 13.04
N LEU A 107 4.14 9.24 12.98
CA LEU A 107 3.54 8.06 13.63
C LEU A 107 4.35 6.75 13.47
N PRO A 108 4.79 6.37 12.26
CA PRO A 108 5.55 5.13 12.08
C PRO A 108 6.91 5.12 12.80
N LEU A 109 7.47 6.29 13.09
CA LEU A 109 8.76 6.43 13.78
C LEU A 109 8.65 6.21 15.28
N ASN A 110 7.46 6.30 15.89
CA ASN A 110 7.26 6.13 17.34
C ASN A 110 7.66 4.74 17.85
N THR A 111 7.70 3.74 16.98
CA THR A 111 8.14 2.38 17.33
C THR A 111 9.64 2.17 17.16
N ARG A 112 10.38 3.21 16.73
CA ARG A 112 11.82 3.16 16.47
C ARG A 112 12.58 3.91 17.58
N LYS A 113 13.74 3.38 17.95
CA LYS A 113 14.66 4.04 18.90
C LYS A 113 15.45 5.14 18.18
N LEU A 114 14.78 6.26 17.87
CA LEU A 114 15.39 7.44 17.23
C LEU A 114 15.37 8.62 18.17
N SER A 115 16.42 9.45 18.13
CA SER A 115 16.43 10.74 18.82
C SER A 115 15.36 11.68 18.25
N ARG A 116 14.94 12.67 19.04
CA ARG A 116 13.96 13.66 18.61
C ARG A 116 14.44 14.40 17.35
N ASN A 117 15.69 14.85 17.35
CA ASN A 117 16.26 15.57 16.20
C ASN A 117 16.27 14.73 14.92
N LYS A 118 16.59 13.42 15.02
CA LYS A 118 16.57 12.53 13.84
C LYS A 118 15.17 12.29 13.31
N ARG A 119 14.15 12.18 14.18
CA ARG A 119 12.76 12.07 13.74
C ARG A 119 12.29 13.34 13.04
N GLU A 120 12.63 14.49 13.60
CA GLU A 120 12.30 15.79 13.04
C GLU A 120 12.93 15.96 11.65
N GLU A 121 14.22 15.69 11.50
CA GLU A 121 14.93 15.67 10.21
C GLU A 121 14.22 14.81 9.17
N MET A 122 13.88 13.56 9.53
CA MET A 122 13.20 12.63 8.63
C MET A 122 11.81 13.12 8.22
N VAL A 123 11.06 13.74 9.15
CA VAL A 123 9.72 14.27 8.83
C VAL A 123 9.82 15.46 7.87
N TYR A 124 10.74 16.39 8.11
CA TYR A 124 10.91 17.54 7.20
C TYR A 124 11.43 17.10 5.83
N GLU A 125 12.37 16.17 5.78
CA GLU A 125 12.88 15.62 4.53
C GLU A 125 11.75 14.99 3.68
N ILE A 126 10.92 14.12 4.26
CA ILE A 126 9.84 13.48 3.51
C ILE A 126 8.75 14.48 3.12
N LEU A 127 8.42 15.45 3.97
CA LEU A 127 7.43 16.49 3.66
C LEU A 127 7.91 17.40 2.53
N ASN A 128 9.17 17.75 2.47
CA ASN A 128 9.76 18.47 1.34
C ASN A 128 9.65 17.65 0.04
N ARG A 129 9.95 16.33 0.09
CA ARG A 129 9.82 15.44 -1.09
C ARG A 129 8.39 15.35 -1.64
N VAL A 130 7.37 15.52 -0.81
CA VAL A 130 5.97 15.51 -1.23
C VAL A 130 5.39 16.92 -1.43
N GLY A 131 6.20 17.98 -1.32
CA GLY A 131 5.80 19.39 -1.52
C GLY A 131 4.80 19.88 -0.48
N LEU A 132 5.05 19.58 0.81
CA LEU A 132 4.19 19.97 1.95
C LEU A 132 5.00 20.57 3.11
N GLU A 133 6.20 21.10 2.86
CA GLU A 133 7.05 21.70 3.87
C GLU A 133 6.43 22.94 4.54
N ASP A 134 5.58 23.67 3.83
CA ASP A 134 4.84 24.83 4.34
C ASP A 134 3.59 24.44 5.15
N LYS A 135 3.15 23.17 5.09
CA LYS A 135 1.93 22.63 5.71
C LYS A 135 2.18 21.87 7.01
N VAL A 136 3.40 21.79 7.50
CA VAL A 136 3.85 20.96 8.64
C VAL A 136 2.94 21.05 9.87
N ARG A 137 2.44 22.26 10.18
CA ARG A 137 1.60 22.56 11.35
C ARG A 137 0.10 22.51 11.06
N ARG A 138 -0.31 22.30 9.81
CA ARG A 138 -1.72 22.20 9.43
C ARG A 138 -2.33 20.90 9.90
N TYR A 139 -3.64 20.89 10.08
CA TYR A 139 -4.44 19.72 10.38
C TYR A 139 -5.07 19.16 9.11
N PRO A 140 -5.46 17.87 9.06
CA PRO A 140 -6.05 17.26 7.86
C PRO A 140 -7.25 18.03 7.28
N TYR A 141 -8.10 18.59 8.11
CA TYR A 141 -9.29 19.35 7.68
C TYR A 141 -8.95 20.71 7.02
N GLU A 142 -7.70 21.17 7.13
CA GLU A 142 -7.21 22.40 6.48
C GLU A 142 -6.56 22.11 5.10
N LEU A 143 -6.53 20.85 4.66
CA LEU A 143 -5.86 20.38 3.47
C LEU A 143 -6.85 19.97 2.38
N SER A 144 -6.49 20.21 1.11
CA SER A 144 -7.19 19.61 -0.03
C SER A 144 -7.05 18.07 -0.04
N GLY A 145 -7.91 17.36 -0.79
CA GLY A 145 -7.81 15.91 -0.93
C GLY A 145 -6.46 15.43 -1.46
N GLY A 146 -5.90 16.14 -2.46
CA GLY A 146 -4.57 15.82 -2.98
C GLY A 146 -3.46 16.05 -1.96
N GLU A 147 -3.54 17.11 -1.13
CA GLU A 147 -2.60 17.33 -0.02
C GLU A 147 -2.72 16.25 1.05
N GLN A 148 -3.95 15.86 1.43
CA GLN A 148 -4.16 14.75 2.38
C GLN A 148 -3.57 13.45 1.87
N GLN A 149 -3.71 13.16 0.57
CA GLN A 149 -3.10 11.97 -0.05
C GLN A 149 -1.58 12.04 0.00
N ARG A 150 -0.96 13.19 -0.28
CA ARG A 150 0.49 13.36 -0.15
C ARG A 150 0.97 13.18 1.28
N VAL A 151 0.20 13.61 2.30
CA VAL A 151 0.50 13.30 3.71
C VAL A 151 0.44 11.80 3.98
N ALA A 152 -0.57 11.10 3.47
CA ALA A 152 -0.69 9.64 3.62
C ALA A 152 0.48 8.90 2.95
N ILE A 153 0.93 9.36 1.78
CA ILE A 153 2.11 8.84 1.10
C ILE A 153 3.38 9.10 1.92
N ALA A 154 3.59 10.32 2.39
CA ALA A 154 4.73 10.66 3.24
C ALA A 154 4.79 9.78 4.49
N ARG A 155 3.66 9.59 5.18
CA ARG A 155 3.53 8.69 6.33
C ARG A 155 3.88 7.24 5.97
N ALA A 156 3.44 6.75 4.82
CA ALA A 156 3.73 5.39 4.39
C ALA A 156 5.21 5.18 4.01
N LEU A 157 5.91 6.23 3.58
CA LEU A 157 7.29 6.18 3.08
C LEU A 157 8.35 6.54 4.12
N ILE A 158 8.01 7.24 5.21
CA ILE A 158 9.00 7.83 6.15
C ILE A 158 9.98 6.82 6.73
N HIS A 159 9.60 5.56 6.80
CA HIS A 159 10.45 4.50 7.34
C HIS A 159 11.20 3.70 6.26
N ASN A 160 11.20 4.17 5.01
CA ASN A 160 11.85 3.57 3.85
C ASN A 160 11.44 2.10 3.64
N PRO A 161 10.14 1.82 3.41
CA PRO A 161 9.67 0.45 3.19
C PRO A 161 10.20 -0.12 1.87
N GLN A 162 10.35 -1.44 1.81
CA GLN A 162 10.67 -2.13 0.55
C GLN A 162 9.44 -2.46 -0.30
N LEU A 163 8.27 -2.45 0.34
CA LEU A 163 6.98 -2.71 -0.27
C LEU A 163 6.00 -1.60 0.13
N LEU A 164 5.50 -0.86 -0.85
CA LEU A 164 4.42 0.09 -0.68
C LEU A 164 3.14 -0.51 -1.27
N LEU A 165 2.11 -0.58 -0.47
CA LEU A 165 0.78 -1.05 -0.85
C LEU A 165 -0.17 0.14 -0.88
N ALA A 166 -0.91 0.31 -1.96
CA ALA A 166 -1.82 1.45 -2.14
C ALA A 166 -3.20 0.96 -2.61
N ASP A 167 -4.22 1.19 -1.79
CA ASP A 167 -5.60 0.82 -2.11
C ASP A 167 -6.32 2.05 -2.64
N GLU A 168 -6.66 2.06 -3.95
CA GLU A 168 -7.32 3.15 -4.68
C GLU A 168 -6.66 4.54 -4.42
N PRO A 169 -5.33 4.69 -4.59
CA PRO A 169 -4.61 5.89 -4.13
C PRO A 169 -4.98 7.18 -4.87
N THR A 170 -5.74 7.09 -5.95
CA THR A 170 -6.14 8.19 -6.83
C THR A 170 -7.66 8.33 -6.97
N GLY A 171 -8.43 7.39 -6.41
CA GLY A 171 -9.86 7.23 -6.70
C GLY A 171 -10.77 8.40 -6.32
N SER A 172 -10.35 9.29 -5.41
CA SER A 172 -11.13 10.47 -4.97
C SER A 172 -10.52 11.79 -5.43
N LEU A 173 -9.55 11.76 -6.35
CA LEU A 173 -8.79 12.94 -6.78
C LEU A 173 -9.18 13.36 -8.19
N ASP A 174 -9.03 14.66 -8.49
CA ASP A 174 -9.08 15.18 -9.85
C ASP A 174 -7.87 14.69 -10.69
N GLU A 175 -7.95 14.83 -12.00
CA GLU A 175 -6.94 14.35 -12.95
C GLU A 175 -5.54 14.91 -12.69
N GLU A 176 -5.43 16.18 -12.28
CA GLU A 176 -4.16 16.81 -11.99
C GLU A 176 -3.49 16.17 -10.78
N ASN A 177 -4.23 16.03 -9.66
CA ASN A 177 -3.75 15.36 -8.47
C ASN A 177 -3.47 13.87 -8.70
N GLN A 178 -4.27 13.16 -9.52
CA GLN A 178 -4.01 11.77 -9.91
C GLN A 178 -2.63 11.63 -10.58
N ARG A 179 -2.30 12.52 -11.53
CA ARG A 179 -0.98 12.54 -12.20
C ARG A 179 0.16 12.81 -11.24
N ILE A 180 -0.03 13.76 -10.32
CA ILE A 180 0.97 14.06 -9.27
C ILE A 180 1.24 12.81 -8.44
N ILE A 181 0.20 12.16 -7.92
CA ILE A 181 0.33 10.96 -7.10
C ILE A 181 1.01 9.82 -7.88
N LEU A 182 0.59 9.57 -9.12
CA LEU A 182 1.18 8.53 -9.95
C LEU A 182 2.67 8.76 -10.20
N ASN A 183 3.07 10.00 -10.50
CA ASN A 183 4.47 10.36 -10.67
C ASN A 183 5.28 10.14 -9.38
N MET A 184 4.72 10.47 -8.22
CA MET A 184 5.35 10.18 -6.92
C MET A 184 5.56 8.68 -6.73
N LEU A 185 4.57 7.84 -7.05
CA LEU A 185 4.70 6.38 -6.96
C LEU A 185 5.79 5.85 -7.91
N LYS A 186 5.87 6.38 -9.14
CA LYS A 186 6.94 6.03 -10.09
C LYS A 186 8.33 6.43 -9.57
N GLU A 187 8.47 7.59 -8.95
CA GLU A 187 9.74 7.99 -8.32
C GLU A 187 10.12 7.08 -7.15
N VAL A 188 9.16 6.67 -6.34
CA VAL A 188 9.36 5.71 -5.24
C VAL A 188 9.89 4.38 -5.77
N VAL A 189 9.38 3.91 -6.92
CA VAL A 189 9.87 2.69 -7.60
C VAL A 189 11.29 2.87 -8.11
N LYS A 190 11.60 4.00 -8.77
CA LYS A 190 12.97 4.31 -9.22
C LYS A 190 13.98 4.30 -8.09
N ASN A 191 13.55 4.65 -6.87
CA ASN A 191 14.37 4.60 -5.66
C ASN A 191 14.44 3.19 -5.01
N GLY A 192 13.92 2.16 -5.69
CA GLY A 192 14.08 0.75 -5.32
C GLY A 192 12.98 0.17 -4.44
N THR A 193 11.93 0.93 -4.11
CA THR A 193 10.74 0.41 -3.43
C THR A 193 9.84 -0.30 -4.45
N THR A 194 9.31 -1.46 -4.10
CA THR A 194 8.28 -2.14 -4.91
C THR A 194 6.92 -1.59 -4.55
N VAL A 195 6.10 -1.26 -5.54
CA VAL A 195 4.77 -0.69 -5.32
C VAL A 195 3.70 -1.64 -5.90
N VAL A 196 2.70 -1.95 -5.09
CA VAL A 196 1.49 -2.66 -5.55
C VAL A 196 0.30 -1.76 -5.27
N LEU A 197 -0.37 -1.31 -6.32
CA LEU A 197 -1.57 -0.51 -6.20
C LEU A 197 -2.80 -1.29 -6.66
N ALA A 198 -3.91 -1.13 -5.96
CA ALA A 198 -5.22 -1.56 -6.41
C ALA A 198 -5.92 -0.37 -7.07
N THR A 199 -6.51 -0.60 -8.23
CA THR A 199 -7.31 0.42 -8.93
C THR A 199 -8.38 -0.24 -9.80
N HIS A 200 -9.41 0.50 -10.12
CA HIS A 200 -10.39 0.15 -11.15
C HIS A 200 -10.19 0.98 -12.43
N ASP A 201 -9.26 1.93 -12.41
CA ASP A 201 -8.94 2.84 -13.50
C ASP A 201 -7.91 2.19 -14.43
N ILE A 202 -8.29 2.04 -15.72
CA ILE A 202 -7.45 1.42 -16.76
C ILE A 202 -6.27 2.33 -17.15
N ASP A 203 -6.46 3.65 -17.10
CA ASP A 203 -5.43 4.60 -17.50
C ASP A 203 -4.31 4.60 -16.45
N ILE A 204 -4.67 4.58 -15.17
CA ILE A 204 -3.70 4.42 -14.07
C ILE A 204 -2.96 3.09 -14.17
N ALA A 205 -3.67 2.00 -14.47
CA ALA A 205 -3.05 0.69 -14.60
C ALA A 205 -2.13 0.59 -15.82
N GLY A 206 -2.48 1.27 -16.92
CA GLY A 206 -1.67 1.35 -18.14
C GLY A 206 -0.33 2.08 -17.95
N GLU A 207 -0.26 2.94 -16.95
CA GLU A 207 0.95 3.68 -16.58
C GLU A 207 1.91 2.89 -15.65
N CYS A 208 1.49 1.68 -15.21
CA CYS A 208 2.30 0.79 -14.37
C CYS A 208 3.18 -0.13 -15.23
N ASP A 209 4.26 -0.67 -14.66
CA ASP A 209 5.15 -1.60 -15.35
C ASP A 209 4.40 -2.88 -15.78
N ARG A 210 3.39 -3.26 -15.00
CA ARG A 210 2.54 -4.41 -15.24
C ARG A 210 1.21 -4.26 -14.51
N TYR A 211 0.15 -4.81 -15.09
CA TYR A 211 -1.10 -4.98 -14.35
C TYR A 211 -1.61 -6.43 -14.38
N ARG A 212 -2.45 -6.77 -13.41
CA ARG A 212 -3.16 -8.04 -13.30
C ARG A 212 -4.62 -7.79 -12.98
N TYR A 213 -5.49 -8.56 -13.59
CA TYR A 213 -6.92 -8.43 -13.34
C TYR A 213 -7.38 -9.46 -12.31
N ILE A 214 -8.10 -9.02 -11.28
CA ILE A 214 -8.72 -9.91 -10.32
C ILE A 214 -10.24 -9.93 -10.53
N SER A 215 -10.81 -11.14 -10.62
CA SER A 215 -12.25 -11.35 -10.78
C SER A 215 -12.67 -12.57 -9.98
N SER A 216 -13.71 -12.41 -9.16
CA SER A 216 -14.22 -13.50 -8.30
C SER A 216 -13.09 -14.20 -7.49
N GLY A 217 -12.18 -13.41 -6.96
CA GLY A 217 -11.07 -13.90 -6.14
C GLY A 217 -9.92 -14.59 -6.90
N LYS A 218 -9.93 -14.60 -8.23
CA LYS A 218 -8.89 -15.21 -9.07
C LYS A 218 -8.15 -14.15 -9.88
N ILE A 219 -6.83 -14.27 -9.95
CA ILE A 219 -6.03 -13.46 -10.88
C ILE A 219 -6.14 -14.06 -12.27
N LYS A 220 -6.44 -13.21 -13.23
CA LYS A 220 -6.42 -13.51 -14.66
C LYS A 220 -5.31 -12.73 -15.33
N GLU A 221 -4.69 -13.30 -16.33
CA GLU A 221 -3.86 -12.52 -17.23
C GLU A 221 -4.74 -11.52 -17.99
N PRO A 222 -4.22 -10.31 -18.32
CA PRO A 222 -4.97 -9.38 -19.13
C PRO A 222 -5.34 -10.07 -20.45
N GLU A 223 -6.61 -10.09 -20.78
CA GLU A 223 -7.03 -10.40 -22.15
C GLU A 223 -6.36 -9.35 -23.05
N LYS A 224 -5.67 -9.80 -24.09
CA LYS A 224 -5.12 -8.88 -25.09
C LYS A 224 -6.30 -8.08 -25.67
N ILE A 225 -6.33 -6.79 -25.39
CA ILE A 225 -7.20 -5.83 -26.02
C ILE A 225 -6.77 -5.69 -27.50
#